data_b6349e71d4d6ec91a3a1f3d9b9290c7b
#
_entry.id   b6349e71d4d6ec91a3a1f3d9b9290c7b
#
_cell.length_a   1.000
_cell.length_b   1.000
_cell.length_c   1.000
_cell.angle_alpha   90.00
_cell.angle_beta   90.00
_cell.angle_gamma   90.00
#
_symmetry.space_group_name_H-M   'P 1'
#
loop_
_entity.id
_entity.type
_entity.pdbx_description
1 polymer ?
#
loop_
_entity_poly.entity_id
_entity_poly.type
_entity_poly.pdbx_seq_one_letter_code
_entity_poly.pdbx_strand_id
1 'polypeptide(L)' 'MSEKIDARGLSCPQPVVLTQRAIKSGAADFQVIVDNETAKENVIRCIENNKLSASVSADGDIYVISAAKK' A
#
# COMPACT_ATOMS: atom_id res chain seq x y z
N MET A 1 10.63 1.12 12.09
CA MET A 1 10.46 2.34 11.32
C MET A 1 9.49 2.10 10.17
N SER A 2 8.55 3.01 9.98
CA SER A 2 7.60 2.88 8.88
C SER A 2 8.20 3.48 7.61
N GLU A 3 7.98 2.81 6.50
CA GLU A 3 8.39 3.30 5.20
C GLU A 3 7.20 3.91 4.49
N LYS A 4 7.44 4.93 3.69
CA LYS A 4 6.43 5.51 2.82
C LYS A 4 6.75 5.19 1.37
N ILE A 5 5.77 4.63 0.69
CA ILE A 5 5.90 4.29 -0.73
C ILE A 5 4.97 5.21 -1.50
N ASP A 6 5.54 6.08 -2.32
CA ASP A 6 4.75 7.01 -3.13
C ASP A 6 4.47 6.34 -4.48
N ALA A 7 3.25 5.87 -4.63
CA ALA A 7 2.81 5.20 -5.86
C ALA A 7 1.85 6.05 -6.67
N ARG A 8 1.82 7.36 -6.41
CA ARG A 8 0.97 8.27 -7.16
C ARG A 8 1.44 8.37 -8.60
N GLY A 9 0.50 8.44 -9.52
CA GLY A 9 0.80 8.56 -10.94
C GLY A 9 1.28 7.28 -11.59
N LEU A 10 1.36 6.18 -10.84
CA LEU A 10 1.75 4.89 -11.39
C LEU A 10 0.51 4.11 -11.80
N SER A 11 0.58 3.47 -12.95
CA SER A 11 -0.52 2.64 -13.41
C SER A 11 -0.42 1.24 -12.81
N CYS A 12 -1.58 0.60 -12.62
CA CYS A 12 -1.64 -0.77 -12.13
C CYS A 12 -0.93 -1.69 -13.15
N PRO A 13 -0.07 -2.64 -12.72
CA PRO A 13 0.06 -3.15 -11.35
C PRO A 13 1.24 -2.56 -10.55
N GLN A 14 1.79 -1.41 -10.92
CA GLN A 14 2.97 -0.86 -10.26
C GLN A 14 2.79 -0.67 -8.75
N PRO A 15 1.68 -0.10 -8.26
CA PRO A 15 1.53 0.05 -6.82
C PRO A 15 1.57 -1.28 -6.08
N VAL A 16 1.00 -2.32 -6.67
CA VAL A 16 1.00 -3.67 -6.07
C VAL A 16 2.41 -4.24 -6.06
N VAL A 17 3.17 -4.04 -7.14
CA VAL A 17 4.55 -4.52 -7.22
C VAL A 17 5.40 -3.87 -6.14
N LEU A 18 5.26 -2.56 -5.95
CA LEU A 18 6.01 -1.85 -4.91
C LEU A 18 5.64 -2.36 -3.53
N THR A 19 4.36 -2.62 -3.31
CA THR A 19 3.88 -3.15 -2.04
C THR A 19 4.47 -4.53 -1.77
N GLN A 20 4.48 -5.38 -2.78
CA GLN A 20 5.06 -6.72 -2.63
C GLN A 20 6.55 -6.67 -2.33
N ARG A 21 7.27 -5.74 -2.94
CA ARG A 21 8.69 -5.58 -2.67
C ARG A 21 8.94 -5.19 -1.22
N ALA A 22 8.12 -4.26 -0.70
CA ALA A 22 8.24 -3.86 0.70
C ALA A 22 8.01 -5.05 1.63
N ILE A 23 6.99 -5.85 1.34
CA ILE A 23 6.68 -7.02 2.16
C ILE A 23 7.82 -8.04 2.10
N LYS A 24 8.36 -8.30 0.92
CA LYS A 24 9.44 -9.26 0.76
C LYS A 24 10.73 -8.81 1.41
N SER A 25 10.94 -7.51 1.52
CA SER A 25 12.15 -6.99 2.17
C SER A 25 12.04 -7.07 3.70
N GLY A 26 10.91 -7.54 4.22
CA GLY A 26 10.71 -7.68 5.64
C GLY A 26 10.03 -6.50 6.30
N ALA A 27 9.55 -5.54 5.52
CA ALA A 27 8.84 -4.40 6.06
C ALA A 27 7.49 -4.87 6.59
N ALA A 28 7.27 -4.71 7.87
CA ALA A 28 6.01 -5.10 8.52
C ALA A 28 5.14 -3.89 8.85
N ASP A 29 5.68 -2.69 8.65
CA ASP A 29 5.01 -1.44 8.99
C ASP A 29 5.39 -0.41 7.95
N PHE A 30 4.48 -0.12 7.02
CA PHE A 30 4.75 0.81 5.95
C PHE A 30 3.45 1.45 5.45
N GLN A 31 3.57 2.50 4.66
CA GLN A 31 2.43 3.19 4.07
C GLN A 31 2.61 3.26 2.57
N VAL A 32 1.51 3.11 1.85
CA VAL A 32 1.49 3.23 0.39
C VAL A 32 0.52 4.34 0.01
N ILE A 33 0.97 5.27 -0.80
CA ILE A 33 0.16 6.41 -1.24
C ILE A 33 -0.23 6.17 -2.69
N VAL A 34 -1.53 6.17 -2.95
CA VAL A 34 -2.06 6.01 -4.31
C VAL A 34 -3.06 7.12 -4.60
N ASP A 35 -3.34 7.35 -5.87
CA ASP A 35 -4.20 8.45 -6.27
C ASP A 35 -5.47 8.00 -7.00
N ASN A 36 -5.82 6.72 -6.89
CA ASN A 36 -7.06 6.23 -7.48
C ASN A 36 -7.58 5.04 -6.69
N GLU A 37 -8.86 4.79 -6.86
CA GLU A 37 -9.57 3.78 -6.08
C GLU A 37 -9.16 2.36 -6.47
N THR A 38 -8.90 2.13 -7.74
CA THR A 38 -8.49 0.81 -8.21
C THR A 38 -7.16 0.40 -7.59
N ALA A 39 -6.20 1.31 -7.59
CA ALA A 39 -4.90 1.04 -6.97
C ALA A 39 -5.06 0.81 -5.46
N LYS A 40 -5.91 1.62 -4.83
CA LYS A 40 -6.19 1.47 -3.40
C LYS A 40 -6.65 0.06 -3.08
N GLU A 41 -7.66 -0.42 -3.82
CA GLU A 41 -8.22 -1.75 -3.56
C GLU A 41 -7.20 -2.86 -3.81
N ASN A 42 -6.42 -2.73 -4.87
CA ASN A 42 -5.42 -3.73 -5.20
C ASN A 42 -4.32 -3.80 -4.15
N VAL A 43 -3.88 -2.64 -3.64
CA VAL A 43 -2.87 -2.59 -2.60
C VAL A 43 -3.39 -3.20 -1.29
N ILE A 44 -4.64 -2.86 -0.93
CA ILE A 44 -5.25 -3.43 0.27
C ILE A 44 -5.30 -4.95 0.16
N ARG A 45 -5.74 -5.46 -0.98
CA ARG A 45 -5.83 -6.90 -1.18
C ARG A 45 -4.45 -7.55 -1.07
N CYS A 46 -3.43 -6.93 -1.64
CA CYS A 46 -2.07 -7.45 -1.55
C CYS A 46 -1.59 -7.53 -0.10
N ILE A 47 -1.84 -6.48 0.66
CA ILE A 47 -1.44 -6.43 2.07
C ILE A 47 -2.15 -7.53 2.86
N GLU A 48 -3.46 -7.67 2.66
CA GLU A 48 -4.23 -8.66 3.40
C GLU A 48 -3.86 -10.08 3.01
N ASN A 49 -3.55 -10.31 1.75
CA ASN A 49 -3.11 -11.63 1.29
C ASN A 49 -1.78 -12.05 1.92
N ASN A 50 -1.02 -11.10 2.41
CA ASN A 50 0.26 -11.38 3.07
C ASN A 50 0.12 -11.37 4.60
N LYS A 51 -1.10 -11.50 5.09
CA LYS A 51 -1.42 -11.60 6.52
C LYS A 51 -1.03 -10.34 7.30
N LEU A 52 -1.11 -9.21 6.64
CA LEU A 52 -0.90 -7.92 7.30
C LEU A 52 -2.23 -7.20 7.41
N SER A 53 -2.27 -6.22 8.30
CA SER A 53 -3.45 -5.40 8.50
C SER A 53 -3.35 -4.17 7.61
N ALA A 54 -4.44 -3.82 6.92
CA ALA A 54 -4.47 -2.65 6.04
C ALA A 54 -5.48 -1.64 6.57
N SER A 55 -5.07 -0.39 6.64
CA SER A 55 -5.94 0.72 7.01
C SER A 55 -5.82 1.79 5.94
N VAL A 56 -6.95 2.39 5.58
CA VAL A 56 -6.98 3.41 4.53
C VAL A 56 -7.44 4.73 5.11
N SER A 57 -6.75 5.79 4.70
CA SER A 57 -7.14 7.15 5.03
C SER A 57 -7.19 7.94 3.72
N ALA A 58 -8.31 8.60 3.47
CA ALA A 58 -8.43 9.46 2.30
C ALA A 58 -7.96 10.87 2.67
N ASP A 59 -7.17 11.47 1.78
CA ASP A 59 -6.64 12.80 2.00
C ASP A 59 -6.72 13.56 0.67
N GLY A 60 -7.82 14.30 0.47
CA GLY A 60 -8.06 14.98 -0.79
C GLY A 60 -8.22 14.00 -1.92
N ASP A 61 -7.32 14.08 -2.89
CA ASP A 61 -7.37 13.24 -4.08
C ASP A 61 -6.52 11.98 -3.95
N ILE A 62 -5.95 11.74 -2.79
CA ILE A 62 -5.07 10.60 -2.60
C ILE A 62 -5.59 9.70 -1.48
N TYR A 63 -5.10 8.47 -1.49
CA TYR A 63 -5.39 7.49 -0.43
C TYR A 63 -4.07 7.05 0.18
N VAL A 64 -4.02 7.05 1.50
CA VAL A 64 -2.85 6.54 2.23
C VAL A 64 -3.24 5.21 2.86
N ILE A 65 -2.56 4.16 2.44
CA ILE A 65 -2.84 2.81 2.93
C ILE A 65 -1.73 2.43 3.88
N SER A 66 -2.08 2.21 5.14
CA SER A 66 -1.12 1.84 6.16
C SER A 66 -1.14 0.33 6.35
N ALA A 67 0.00 -0.30 6.26
CA ALA A 67 0.15 -1.72 6.51
C ALA A 67 0.84 -1.93 7.84
N ALA A 68 0.36 -2.88 8.60
CA ALA A 68 0.93 -3.20 9.89
C ALA A 68 0.81 -4.70 10.14
N LYS A 69 1.70 -5.22 10.96
CA LYS A 69 1.67 -6.61 11.34
C LYS A 69 0.43 -6.88 12.19
N LYS A 70 -0.26 -7.95 11.89
CA LYS A 70 -1.41 -8.36 12.68
C LYS A 70 -1.02 -8.89 14.05
#